data_4eca50253400a0065c85c0823f2d5cd2
#
_entry.id   4eca50253400a0065c85c0823f2d5cd2
#
_cell.length_a   1.000
_cell.length_b   1.000
_cell.length_c   1.000
_cell.angle_alpha   90.00
_cell.angle_beta   90.00
_cell.angle_gamma   90.00
#
_symmetry.space_group_name_H-M   'P 1'
#
loop_
_entity.id
_entity.type
_entity.pdbx_description
1 polymer ?
#
loop_
_entity_poly.entity_id
_entity_poly.type
_entity_poly.pdbx_seq_one_letter_code
_entity_poly.pdbx_strand_id
1 'polypeptide(L)'
;MHAAVTDRLALEAAIRRGLERDEFRVVYQPIVALERGVLLGVEALVRWEHPTRGAVTPAAFVPVAEEAGLIQPLGRWVLEQACRQGAAWAAAARAAGELPFSVTVNVSARQIEDAGFVDEVRDILERSGFPADHLVLELTESTVMRHPELARQRLAALKALGLRLALDDFGTGYSALSHLRRFPIDVLKIDKSFVDDVAAGGEPAALVE
;
A
#
# COMPACT_ATOMS: atom_id res chain seq x y z
N MET A 1 25.79 19.01 5.30
CA MET A 1 24.97 18.51 6.41
C MET A 1 23.82 19.46 6.78
N HIS A 2 24.04 20.76 7.03
CA HIS A 2 22.97 21.71 7.43
C HIS A 2 21.83 21.84 6.41
N ALA A 3 22.11 21.94 5.11
CA ALA A 3 21.10 22.11 4.07
C ALA A 3 20.12 20.91 4.00
N ALA A 4 20.62 19.68 4.09
CA ALA A 4 19.77 18.49 4.03
C ALA A 4 18.84 18.36 5.25
N VAL A 5 19.29 18.76 6.45
CA VAL A 5 18.48 18.78 7.66
C VAL A 5 17.39 19.85 7.56
N THR A 6 17.74 21.04 7.05
CA THR A 6 16.79 22.14 6.87
C THR A 6 15.72 21.78 5.83
N ASP A 7 16.11 21.18 4.71
CA ASP A 7 15.17 20.72 3.68
C ASP A 7 14.20 19.65 4.21
N ARG A 8 14.69 18.75 5.06
CA ARG A 8 13.86 17.70 5.67
C ARG A 8 12.82 18.28 6.65
N LEU A 9 13.24 19.20 7.55
CA LEU A 9 12.31 19.88 8.46
C LEU A 9 11.27 20.70 7.69
N ALA A 10 11.69 21.35 6.60
CA ALA A 10 10.78 22.08 5.73
C ALA A 10 9.76 21.13 5.05
N LEU A 11 10.20 19.94 4.64
CA LEU A 11 9.33 18.93 4.01
C LEU A 11 8.35 18.34 5.03
N GLU A 12 8.81 18.04 6.25
CA GLU A 12 7.92 17.60 7.36
C GLU A 12 6.79 18.61 7.62
N ALA A 13 7.15 19.89 7.80
CA ALA A 13 6.17 20.95 8.02
C ALA A 13 5.23 21.12 6.80
N ALA A 14 5.73 20.89 5.58
CA ALA A 14 4.95 20.94 4.37
C ALA A 14 3.96 19.77 4.27
N ILE A 15 4.37 18.53 4.62
CA ILE A 15 3.47 17.35 4.66
C ILE A 15 2.29 17.62 5.60
N ARG A 16 2.55 18.13 6.80
CA ARG A 16 1.51 18.45 7.78
C ARG A 16 0.50 19.44 7.22
N ARG A 17 0.99 20.54 6.62
CA ARG A 17 0.11 21.54 5.97
C ARG A 17 -0.61 20.97 4.76
N GLY A 18 0.05 20.11 3.98
CA GLY A 18 -0.53 19.49 2.80
C GLY A 18 -1.74 18.61 3.12
N LEU A 19 -1.70 17.89 4.26
CA LEU A 19 -2.83 17.10 4.76
C LEU A 19 -4.02 17.99 5.15
N GLU A 20 -3.77 19.21 5.66
CA GLU A 20 -4.80 20.17 6.06
C GLU A 20 -5.39 20.95 4.87
N ARG A 21 -4.68 20.98 3.73
CA ARG A 21 -4.99 21.85 2.58
C ARG A 21 -5.37 21.09 1.31
N ASP A 22 -5.68 19.81 1.43
CA ASP A 22 -6.05 18.96 0.28
C ASP A 22 -5.01 18.95 -0.86
N GLU A 23 -3.70 19.04 -0.50
CA GLU A 23 -2.60 18.99 -1.47
C GLU A 23 -2.29 17.55 -1.92
N PHE A 24 -2.82 16.55 -1.22
CA PHE A 24 -2.68 15.14 -1.55
C PHE A 24 -3.87 14.66 -2.38
N ARG A 25 -3.59 13.74 -3.28
CA ARG A 25 -4.63 13.02 -4.04
C ARG A 25 -4.28 11.55 -4.18
N VAL A 26 -5.28 10.70 -4.37
CA VAL A 26 -5.09 9.29 -4.70
C VAL A 26 -5.33 9.11 -6.20
N VAL A 27 -4.39 8.47 -6.88
CA VAL A 27 -4.55 7.98 -8.25
C VAL A 27 -4.59 6.46 -8.22
N TYR A 28 -5.19 5.86 -9.25
CA TYR A 28 -5.44 4.42 -9.28
C TYR A 28 -4.78 3.81 -10.50
N GLN A 29 -3.87 2.86 -10.26
CA GLN A 29 -3.20 2.11 -11.31
C GLN A 29 -3.91 0.78 -11.53
N PRO A 30 -4.35 0.47 -12.77
CA PRO A 30 -5.03 -0.80 -13.05
C PRO A 30 -4.11 -2.02 -12.84
N ILE A 31 -4.67 -3.08 -12.26
CA ILE A 31 -4.10 -4.42 -12.17
C ILE A 31 -4.93 -5.32 -13.07
N VAL A 32 -4.30 -5.92 -14.07
CA VAL A 32 -4.97 -6.72 -15.10
C VAL A 32 -4.47 -8.16 -15.14
N ALA A 33 -5.35 -9.11 -15.46
CA ALA A 33 -4.97 -10.48 -15.73
C ALA A 33 -4.24 -10.53 -17.08
N LEU A 34 -2.99 -11.00 -17.10
CA LEU A 34 -2.16 -11.07 -18.31
C LEU A 34 -2.80 -11.90 -19.43
N GLU A 35 -3.39 -13.04 -19.09
CA GLU A 35 -3.97 -13.96 -20.06
C GLU A 35 -5.22 -13.42 -20.77
N ARG A 36 -6.02 -12.60 -20.08
CA ARG A 36 -7.37 -12.18 -20.53
C ARG A 36 -7.52 -10.68 -20.70
N GLY A 37 -6.55 -9.88 -20.23
CA GLY A 37 -6.66 -8.42 -20.23
C GLY A 37 -7.80 -7.88 -19.36
N VAL A 38 -8.33 -8.69 -18.44
CA VAL A 38 -9.47 -8.32 -17.56
C VAL A 38 -8.95 -7.58 -16.35
N LEU A 39 -9.64 -6.52 -15.95
CA LEU A 39 -9.35 -5.76 -14.74
C LEU A 39 -9.59 -6.64 -13.50
N LEU A 40 -8.56 -6.87 -12.70
CA LEU A 40 -8.62 -7.60 -11.43
C LEU A 40 -8.76 -6.66 -10.24
N GLY A 41 -8.20 -5.47 -10.35
CA GLY A 41 -8.16 -4.49 -9.28
C GLY A 41 -7.47 -3.21 -9.70
N VAL A 42 -7.29 -2.35 -8.71
CA VAL A 42 -6.50 -1.11 -8.85
C VAL A 42 -5.61 -0.95 -7.63
N GLU A 43 -4.42 -0.37 -7.84
CA GLU A 43 -3.56 0.07 -6.75
C GLU A 43 -3.77 1.56 -6.49
N ALA A 44 -4.08 1.90 -5.25
CA ALA A 44 -4.26 3.27 -4.78
C ALA A 44 -2.91 3.89 -4.44
N LEU A 45 -2.51 4.87 -5.21
CA LEU A 45 -1.20 5.51 -5.12
C LEU A 45 -1.36 6.98 -4.72
N VAL A 46 -0.78 7.35 -3.58
CA VAL A 46 -0.77 8.75 -3.14
C VAL A 46 0.11 9.60 -4.06
N ARG A 47 -0.37 10.82 -4.35
CA ARG A 47 0.36 11.86 -5.08
C ARG A 47 0.27 13.15 -4.29
N TRP A 48 1.31 13.93 -4.31
CA TRP A 48 1.37 15.23 -3.65
C TRP A 48 1.65 16.34 -4.65
N GLU A 49 0.70 17.27 -4.77
CA GLU A 49 0.80 18.47 -5.59
C GLU A 49 1.13 19.67 -4.68
N HIS A 50 2.43 19.85 -4.42
CA HIS A 50 2.88 20.94 -3.55
C HIS A 50 2.79 22.29 -4.28
N PRO A 51 2.20 23.35 -3.67
CA PRO A 51 1.90 24.60 -4.38
C PRO A 51 3.10 25.33 -5.00
N THR A 52 4.30 25.15 -4.43
CA THR A 52 5.51 25.81 -4.92
C THR A 52 6.57 24.85 -5.47
N ARG A 53 6.48 23.53 -5.13
CA ARG A 53 7.43 22.50 -5.59
C ARG A 53 6.87 21.68 -6.77
N GLY A 54 5.58 21.86 -7.09
CA GLY A 54 4.88 21.00 -8.06
C GLY A 54 4.69 19.58 -7.54
N ALA A 55 4.70 18.60 -8.43
CA ALA A 55 4.53 17.20 -8.08
C ALA A 55 5.74 16.68 -7.28
N VAL A 56 5.49 16.26 -6.04
CA VAL A 56 6.49 15.63 -5.17
C VAL A 56 6.28 14.12 -5.18
N THR A 57 7.33 13.35 -5.47
CA THR A 57 7.23 11.89 -5.60
C THR A 57 7.08 11.22 -4.23
N PRO A 58 6.35 10.08 -4.13
CA PRO A 58 6.27 9.30 -2.89
C PRO A 58 7.63 8.92 -2.32
N ALA A 59 8.60 8.56 -3.16
CA ALA A 59 9.97 8.25 -2.74
C ALA A 59 10.66 9.42 -2.00
N ALA A 60 10.25 10.66 -2.24
CA ALA A 60 10.81 11.82 -1.57
C ALA A 60 10.12 12.12 -0.23
N PHE A 61 8.78 11.98 -0.13
CA PHE A 61 8.06 12.41 1.07
C PHE A 61 7.67 11.27 2.02
N VAL A 62 7.47 10.04 1.53
CA VAL A 62 7.07 8.91 2.39
C VAL A 62 8.10 8.62 3.48
N PRO A 63 9.43 8.53 3.18
CA PRO A 63 10.43 8.32 4.23
C PRO A 63 10.41 9.42 5.31
N VAL A 64 10.21 10.68 4.89
CA VAL A 64 10.11 11.81 5.83
C VAL A 64 8.85 11.71 6.67
N ALA A 65 7.70 11.35 6.06
CA ALA A 65 6.46 11.12 6.78
C ALA A 65 6.57 9.97 7.80
N GLU A 66 7.27 8.89 7.45
CA GLU A 66 7.53 7.78 8.37
C GLU A 66 8.36 8.24 9.57
N GLU A 67 9.49 8.91 9.33
CA GLU A 67 10.38 9.34 10.40
C GLU A 67 9.72 10.38 11.33
N ALA A 68 8.90 11.26 10.78
CA ALA A 68 8.16 12.29 11.52
C ALA A 68 6.85 11.78 12.17
N GLY A 69 6.47 10.50 11.97
CA GLY A 69 5.19 9.95 12.44
C GLY A 69 3.96 10.44 11.68
N LEU A 70 4.16 11.17 10.58
CA LEU A 70 3.09 11.70 9.72
C LEU A 70 2.51 10.64 8.77
N ILE A 71 3.18 9.49 8.66
CA ILE A 71 2.71 8.37 7.84
C ILE A 71 1.37 7.80 8.35
N GLN A 72 1.11 7.88 9.66
CA GLN A 72 -0.16 7.42 10.23
C GLN A 72 -1.34 8.26 9.75
N PRO A 73 -1.40 9.59 9.95
CA PRO A 73 -2.50 10.40 9.44
C PRO A 73 -2.57 10.40 7.91
N LEU A 74 -1.45 10.36 7.21
CA LEU A 74 -1.41 10.27 5.74
C LEU A 74 -1.98 8.93 5.26
N GLY A 75 -1.51 7.81 5.83
CA GLY A 75 -1.96 6.47 5.45
C GLY A 75 -3.44 6.24 5.77
N ARG A 76 -3.91 6.74 6.92
CA ARG A 76 -5.33 6.75 7.25
C ARG A 76 -6.14 7.49 6.19
N TRP A 77 -5.73 8.71 5.82
CA TRP A 77 -6.40 9.50 4.79
C TRP A 77 -6.43 8.74 3.45
N VAL A 78 -5.29 8.16 3.01
CA VAL A 78 -5.23 7.35 1.78
C VAL A 78 -6.21 6.18 1.83
N LEU A 79 -6.23 5.44 2.93
CA LEU A 79 -7.11 4.28 3.12
C LEU A 79 -8.59 4.70 3.09
N GLU A 80 -8.95 5.81 3.74
CA GLU A 80 -10.31 6.36 3.70
C GLU A 80 -10.72 6.76 2.27
N GLN A 81 -9.85 7.42 1.50
CA GLN A 81 -10.11 7.76 0.10
C GLN A 81 -10.28 6.52 -0.77
N ALA A 82 -9.36 5.55 -0.62
CA ALA A 82 -9.36 4.31 -1.38
C ALA A 82 -10.64 3.48 -1.12
N CYS A 83 -11.02 3.31 0.14
CA CYS A 83 -12.23 2.57 0.51
C CYS A 83 -13.51 3.29 0.05
N ARG A 84 -13.58 4.61 0.18
CA ARG A 84 -14.72 5.40 -0.30
C ARG A 84 -14.90 5.29 -1.81
N GLN A 85 -13.81 5.42 -2.56
CA GLN A 85 -13.84 5.28 -4.01
C GLN A 85 -14.16 3.84 -4.44
N GLY A 86 -13.56 2.85 -3.76
CA GLY A 86 -13.84 1.43 -3.97
C GLY A 86 -15.30 1.07 -3.74
N ALA A 87 -15.92 1.62 -2.69
CA ALA A 87 -17.35 1.43 -2.41
C ALA A 87 -18.24 1.99 -3.52
N ALA A 88 -17.90 3.17 -4.05
CA ALA A 88 -18.61 3.76 -5.18
C ALA A 88 -18.51 2.89 -6.44
N TRP A 89 -17.32 2.38 -6.76
CA TRP A 89 -17.11 1.45 -7.87
C TRP A 89 -17.83 0.11 -7.68
N ALA A 90 -17.77 -0.46 -6.47
CA ALA A 90 -18.48 -1.71 -6.17
C ALA A 90 -20.01 -1.55 -6.31
N ALA A 91 -20.56 -0.40 -5.93
CA ALA A 91 -21.97 -0.10 -6.15
C ALA A 91 -22.33 0.03 -7.64
N ALA A 92 -21.47 0.70 -8.43
CA ALA A 92 -21.66 0.84 -9.87
C ALA A 92 -21.56 -0.50 -10.60
N ALA A 93 -20.56 -1.32 -10.29
CA ALA A 93 -20.39 -2.65 -10.87
C ALA A 93 -21.62 -3.54 -10.58
N ARG A 94 -22.09 -3.54 -9.33
CA ARG A 94 -23.29 -4.29 -8.93
C ARG A 94 -24.53 -3.84 -9.71
N ALA A 95 -24.70 -2.54 -9.91
CA ALA A 95 -25.79 -1.98 -10.70
C ALA A 95 -25.72 -2.38 -12.18
N ALA A 96 -24.51 -2.58 -12.72
CA ALA A 96 -24.27 -3.06 -14.07
C ALA A 96 -24.33 -4.59 -14.20
N GLY A 97 -24.50 -5.35 -13.13
CA GLY A 97 -24.43 -6.82 -13.13
C GLY A 97 -23.01 -7.36 -13.31
N GLU A 98 -22.00 -6.54 -13.03
CA GLU A 98 -20.58 -6.87 -13.12
C GLU A 98 -20.02 -7.25 -11.75
N LEU A 99 -18.91 -7.98 -11.74
CA LEU A 99 -18.21 -8.31 -10.51
C LEU A 99 -17.36 -7.10 -10.07
N PRO A 100 -17.38 -6.75 -8.77
CA PRO A 100 -16.49 -5.72 -8.24
C PRO A 100 -15.04 -6.21 -8.27
N PHE A 101 -14.12 -5.28 -8.48
CA PHE A 101 -12.68 -5.52 -8.45
C PHE A 101 -12.07 -5.08 -7.12
N SER A 102 -10.82 -5.48 -6.87
CA SER A 102 -10.14 -5.14 -5.64
C SER A 102 -9.48 -3.77 -5.68
N VAL A 103 -9.32 -3.16 -4.49
CA VAL A 103 -8.52 -1.97 -4.27
C VAL A 103 -7.35 -2.32 -3.37
N THR A 104 -6.13 -2.10 -3.84
CA THR A 104 -4.89 -2.35 -3.11
C THR A 104 -4.38 -1.03 -2.51
N VAL A 105 -3.96 -1.06 -1.25
CA VAL A 105 -3.43 0.10 -0.53
C VAL A 105 -2.13 -0.28 0.15
N ASN A 106 -1.08 0.52 -0.08
CA ASN A 106 0.22 0.37 0.55
C ASN A 106 0.19 0.74 2.03
N VAL A 107 0.81 -0.08 2.88
CA VAL A 107 0.88 0.08 4.34
C VAL A 107 2.33 0.05 4.80
N SER A 108 2.73 1.03 5.59
CA SER A 108 4.08 1.13 6.14
C SER A 108 4.27 0.25 7.38
N ALA A 109 5.54 -0.03 7.71
CA ALA A 109 5.89 -0.74 8.95
C ALA A 109 5.37 -0.02 10.19
N ARG A 110 5.41 1.32 10.23
CA ARG A 110 4.94 2.11 11.37
C ARG A 110 3.44 2.01 11.59
N GLN A 111 2.66 1.85 10.52
CA GLN A 111 1.22 1.61 10.64
C GLN A 111 0.94 0.22 11.22
N ILE A 112 1.65 -0.81 10.77
CA ILE A 112 1.52 -2.18 11.33
C ILE A 112 1.93 -2.23 12.80
N GLU A 113 2.95 -1.46 13.19
CA GLU A 113 3.42 -1.38 14.59
C GLU A 113 2.42 -0.66 15.51
N ASP A 114 1.55 0.18 14.97
CA ASP A 114 0.54 0.91 15.74
C ASP A 114 -0.54 -0.03 16.30
N ALA A 115 -0.80 0.12 17.60
CA ALA A 115 -1.77 -0.72 18.30
C ALA A 115 -3.21 -0.50 17.81
N GLY A 116 -3.54 0.71 17.38
CA GLY A 116 -4.86 1.11 16.91
C GLY A 116 -5.14 0.82 15.45
N PHE A 117 -4.14 0.40 14.66
CA PHE A 117 -4.28 0.29 13.22
C PHE A 117 -5.38 -0.70 12.77
N VAL A 118 -5.52 -1.84 13.44
CA VAL A 118 -6.57 -2.83 13.11
C VAL A 118 -7.97 -2.25 13.33
N ASP A 119 -8.16 -1.51 14.43
CA ASP A 119 -9.44 -0.85 14.72
C ASP A 119 -9.72 0.28 13.75
N GLU A 120 -8.68 1.04 13.37
CA GLU A 120 -8.79 2.08 12.33
C GLU A 120 -9.25 1.51 10.99
N VAL A 121 -8.67 0.39 10.55
CA VAL A 121 -9.07 -0.29 9.29
C VAL A 121 -10.53 -0.75 9.38
N ARG A 122 -10.93 -1.34 10.51
CA ARG A 122 -12.32 -1.76 10.76
C ARG A 122 -13.28 -0.59 10.62
N ASP A 123 -13.01 0.50 11.33
CA ASP A 123 -13.83 1.71 11.33
C ASP A 123 -13.96 2.33 9.93
N ILE A 124 -12.88 2.29 9.14
CA ILE A 124 -12.89 2.79 7.75
C ILE A 124 -13.76 1.91 6.86
N LEU A 125 -13.64 0.58 6.97
CA LEU A 125 -14.47 -0.36 6.21
C LEU A 125 -15.96 -0.19 6.57
N GLU A 126 -16.29 -0.10 7.86
CA GLU A 126 -17.67 0.09 8.33
C GLU A 126 -18.26 1.42 7.83
N ARG A 127 -17.53 2.51 7.94
CA ARG A 127 -18.00 3.84 7.50
C ARG A 127 -18.10 3.99 5.99
N SER A 128 -17.18 3.38 5.23
CA SER A 128 -17.19 3.45 3.76
C SER A 128 -18.20 2.49 3.13
N GLY A 129 -18.55 1.41 3.82
CA GLY A 129 -19.33 0.30 3.28
C GLY A 129 -18.59 -0.49 2.19
N PHE A 130 -17.27 -0.32 2.07
CA PHE A 130 -16.47 -1.09 1.13
C PHE A 130 -16.33 -2.53 1.61
N PRO A 131 -16.64 -3.56 0.77
CA PRO A 131 -16.52 -4.95 1.19
C PRO A 131 -15.07 -5.29 1.55
N ALA A 132 -14.85 -5.87 2.73
CA ALA A 132 -13.51 -6.14 3.24
C ALA A 132 -12.72 -7.09 2.31
N ASP A 133 -13.36 -8.08 1.72
CA ASP A 133 -12.76 -9.06 0.80
C ASP A 133 -12.27 -8.46 -0.53
N HIS A 134 -12.67 -7.22 -0.83
CA HIS A 134 -12.17 -6.42 -1.95
C HIS A 134 -11.03 -5.46 -1.56
N LEU A 135 -10.74 -5.27 -0.28
CA LEU A 135 -9.57 -4.52 0.17
C LEU A 135 -8.35 -5.43 0.23
N VAL A 136 -7.26 -5.00 -0.39
CA VAL A 136 -5.94 -5.62 -0.29
C VAL A 136 -5.00 -4.62 0.39
N LEU A 137 -4.42 -5.00 1.53
CA LEU A 137 -3.34 -4.22 2.15
C LEU A 137 -2.00 -4.79 1.69
N GLU A 138 -1.16 -3.91 1.17
CA GLU A 138 0.13 -4.26 0.59
C GLU A 138 1.27 -3.82 1.49
N LEU A 139 2.19 -4.73 1.77
CA LEU A 139 3.34 -4.54 2.64
C LEU A 139 4.60 -4.99 1.93
N THR A 140 5.70 -4.29 2.15
CA THR A 140 7.00 -4.77 1.66
C THR A 140 7.54 -5.89 2.56
N GLU A 141 8.44 -6.71 2.01
CA GLU A 141 9.15 -7.74 2.76
C GLU A 141 9.84 -7.17 4.02
N SER A 142 10.51 -6.03 3.89
CA SER A 142 11.19 -5.35 4.99
C SER A 142 10.23 -4.93 6.10
N THR A 143 8.98 -4.59 5.76
CA THR A 143 7.94 -4.24 6.73
C THR A 143 7.62 -5.41 7.66
N VAL A 144 7.39 -6.61 7.12
CA VAL A 144 7.02 -7.78 7.92
C VAL A 144 8.20 -8.36 8.70
N MET A 145 9.43 -8.17 8.19
CA MET A 145 10.65 -8.71 8.81
C MET A 145 11.22 -7.83 9.91
N ARG A 146 10.77 -6.59 10.06
CA ARG A 146 11.24 -5.66 11.10
C ARG A 146 10.91 -6.16 12.52
N HIS A 147 9.66 -6.57 12.74
CA HIS A 147 9.16 -7.14 13.99
C HIS A 147 8.24 -8.33 13.71
N PRO A 148 8.78 -9.51 13.33
CA PRO A 148 8.01 -10.61 12.73
C PRO A 148 6.83 -11.11 13.57
N GLU A 149 7.00 -11.23 14.90
CA GLU A 149 5.93 -11.72 15.77
C GLU A 149 4.79 -10.70 15.91
N LEU A 150 5.13 -9.41 16.04
CA LEU A 150 4.12 -8.34 16.05
C LEU A 150 3.39 -8.26 14.71
N ALA A 151 4.15 -8.28 13.60
CA ALA A 151 3.57 -8.30 12.26
C ALA A 151 2.62 -9.48 12.09
N ARG A 152 3.02 -10.70 12.47
CA ARG A 152 2.17 -11.89 12.40
C ARG A 152 0.85 -11.71 13.16
N GLN A 153 0.89 -11.18 14.37
CA GLN A 153 -0.31 -10.93 15.19
C GLN A 153 -1.22 -9.89 14.52
N ARG A 154 -0.66 -8.77 14.05
CA ARG A 154 -1.42 -7.70 13.39
C ARG A 154 -2.05 -8.16 12.08
N LEU A 155 -1.26 -8.86 11.25
CA LEU A 155 -1.73 -9.40 9.97
C LEU A 155 -2.84 -10.45 10.17
N ALA A 156 -2.74 -11.30 11.20
CA ALA A 156 -3.81 -12.23 11.54
C ALA A 156 -5.10 -11.51 11.97
N ALA A 157 -4.98 -10.43 12.77
CA ALA A 157 -6.12 -9.61 13.17
C ALA A 157 -6.76 -8.88 11.98
N LEU A 158 -5.97 -8.35 11.04
CA LEU A 158 -6.45 -7.76 9.80
C LEU A 158 -7.16 -8.80 8.93
N LYS A 159 -6.60 -10.00 8.78
CA LYS A 159 -7.27 -11.12 8.08
C LYS A 159 -8.62 -11.48 8.69
N ALA A 160 -8.75 -11.41 10.01
CA ALA A 160 -10.02 -11.65 10.69
C ALA A 160 -11.12 -10.63 10.32
N LEU A 161 -10.77 -9.46 9.79
CA LEU A 161 -11.72 -8.51 9.20
C LEU A 161 -12.23 -8.95 7.82
N GLY A 162 -11.62 -9.98 7.21
CA GLY A 162 -12.00 -10.51 5.89
C GLY A 162 -11.23 -9.92 4.71
N LEU A 163 -10.29 -8.98 4.94
CA LEU A 163 -9.48 -8.40 3.88
C LEU A 163 -8.36 -9.33 3.40
N ARG A 164 -7.73 -8.96 2.29
CA ARG A 164 -6.58 -9.68 1.73
C ARG A 164 -5.28 -8.94 2.00
N LEU A 165 -4.18 -9.70 2.06
CA LEU A 165 -2.83 -9.19 2.29
C LEU A 165 -1.94 -9.52 1.10
N ALA A 166 -1.21 -8.52 0.62
CA ALA A 166 -0.20 -8.68 -0.42
C ALA A 166 1.20 -8.38 0.13
N LEU A 167 2.18 -9.13 -0.33
CA LEU A 167 3.59 -8.86 -0.09
C LEU A 167 4.21 -8.32 -1.37
N ASP A 168 4.80 -7.13 -1.29
CA ASP A 168 5.46 -6.44 -2.39
C ASP A 168 6.99 -6.52 -2.31
N ASP A 169 7.63 -6.20 -3.43
CA ASP A 169 9.09 -6.21 -3.61
C ASP A 169 9.73 -7.56 -3.27
N PHE A 170 9.00 -8.67 -3.49
CA PHE A 170 9.52 -9.99 -3.15
C PHE A 170 10.74 -10.34 -4.00
N GLY A 171 11.79 -10.82 -3.29
CA GLY A 171 13.05 -11.24 -3.90
C GLY A 171 14.17 -10.21 -3.81
N THR A 172 13.90 -8.97 -3.40
CA THR A 172 14.92 -7.93 -3.20
C THR A 172 15.62 -8.04 -1.85
N GLY A 173 15.10 -8.87 -0.93
CA GLY A 173 15.59 -9.04 0.44
C GLY A 173 16.18 -10.42 0.73
N TYR A 174 16.52 -10.64 2.01
CA TYR A 174 17.15 -11.87 2.52
C TYR A 174 16.16 -12.99 2.89
N SER A 175 14.90 -12.89 2.51
CA SER A 175 13.90 -13.84 3.00
C SER A 175 13.93 -15.16 2.26
N ALA A 176 14.33 -16.20 2.98
CA ALA A 176 13.98 -17.54 2.55
C ALA A 176 12.45 -17.69 2.54
N LEU A 177 11.86 -18.27 1.49
CA LEU A 177 10.45 -18.65 1.37
C LEU A 177 9.88 -19.34 2.63
N SER A 178 10.75 -19.96 3.44
CA SER A 178 10.41 -20.57 4.72
C SER A 178 9.87 -19.58 5.77
N HIS A 179 10.28 -18.32 5.72
CA HIS A 179 9.79 -17.28 6.64
C HIS A 179 8.41 -16.77 6.24
N LEU A 180 8.12 -16.68 4.93
CA LEU A 180 6.82 -16.22 4.42
C LEU A 180 5.66 -17.13 4.82
N ARG A 181 5.90 -18.44 4.95
CA ARG A 181 4.87 -19.41 5.40
C ARG A 181 4.28 -19.10 6.77
N ARG A 182 4.90 -18.21 7.55
CA ARG A 182 4.42 -17.79 8.88
C ARG A 182 3.40 -16.65 8.83
N PHE A 183 3.30 -15.96 7.69
CA PHE A 183 2.39 -14.82 7.52
C PHE A 183 1.18 -15.21 6.67
N PRO A 184 -0.01 -14.71 6.99
CA PRO A 184 -1.24 -15.01 6.27
C PRO A 184 -1.37 -14.19 4.98
N ILE A 185 -0.39 -14.30 4.08
CA ILE A 185 -0.32 -13.57 2.81
C ILE A 185 -1.16 -14.30 1.75
N ASP A 186 -1.95 -13.54 1.00
CA ASP A 186 -2.81 -14.03 -0.09
C ASP A 186 -2.22 -13.80 -1.47
N VAL A 187 -1.42 -12.74 -1.62
CA VAL A 187 -0.87 -12.29 -2.91
C VAL A 187 0.62 -12.03 -2.76
N LEU A 188 1.42 -12.48 -3.72
CA LEU A 188 2.84 -12.18 -3.82
C LEU A 188 3.07 -11.34 -5.07
N LYS A 189 3.68 -10.15 -4.91
CA LYS A 189 4.08 -9.28 -6.00
C LYS A 189 5.59 -9.41 -6.23
N ILE A 190 5.95 -9.78 -7.43
CA ILE A 190 7.36 -9.91 -7.84
C ILE A 190 7.87 -8.53 -8.22
N ASP A 191 9.01 -8.13 -7.67
CA ASP A 191 9.61 -6.84 -8.00
C ASP A 191 9.92 -6.74 -9.50
N LYS A 192 9.74 -5.52 -10.04
CA LYS A 192 9.94 -5.23 -11.45
C LYS A 192 11.33 -5.60 -11.98
N SER A 193 12.38 -5.51 -11.15
CA SER A 193 13.74 -5.84 -11.55
C SER A 193 13.87 -7.27 -12.08
N PHE A 194 13.14 -8.23 -11.49
CA PHE A 194 13.14 -9.61 -11.98
C PHE A 194 12.48 -9.75 -13.36
N VAL A 195 11.44 -8.97 -13.61
CA VAL A 195 10.73 -8.98 -14.91
C VAL A 195 11.59 -8.31 -16.00
N ASP A 196 12.26 -7.20 -15.65
CA ASP A 196 13.15 -6.48 -16.57
C ASP A 196 14.36 -7.35 -16.98
N ASP A 197 14.93 -8.12 -16.04
CA ASP A 197 16.04 -9.05 -16.32
C ASP A 197 15.64 -10.17 -17.28
N VAL A 198 14.45 -10.76 -17.12
CA VAL A 198 13.90 -11.76 -18.04
C VAL A 198 13.70 -11.15 -19.43
N ALA A 199 13.14 -9.93 -19.52
CA ALA A 199 12.92 -9.24 -20.79
C ALA A 199 14.23 -8.87 -21.51
N ALA A 200 15.32 -8.64 -20.77
CA ALA A 200 16.64 -8.35 -21.31
C ALA A 200 17.42 -9.60 -21.76
N GLY A 201 16.85 -10.82 -21.65
CA GLY A 201 17.51 -12.08 -22.01
C GLY A 201 18.54 -12.56 -20.99
N GLY A 202 18.48 -12.04 -19.76
CA GLY A 202 19.23 -12.54 -18.61
C GLY A 202 18.76 -13.96 -18.23
N GLU A 203 19.62 -14.72 -17.52
CA GLU A 203 19.17 -16.00 -16.97
C GLU A 203 17.94 -15.73 -16.07
N PRO A 204 16.83 -16.48 -16.28
CA PRO A 204 15.67 -16.33 -15.39
C PRO A 204 16.14 -16.65 -13.98
N ALA A 205 16.00 -15.66 -13.07
CA ALA A 205 16.21 -15.95 -11.67
C ALA A 205 15.28 -17.12 -11.32
N ALA A 206 15.79 -18.15 -10.63
CA ALA A 206 15.10 -19.39 -10.27
C ALA A 206 13.78 -19.20 -9.48
N LEU A 207 13.27 -18.00 -9.43
CA LEU A 207 12.04 -17.57 -8.78
C LEU A 207 10.84 -17.56 -9.74
N VAL A 208 11.07 -17.64 -11.06
CA VAL A 208 10.02 -17.55 -12.10
C VAL A 208 9.70 -18.92 -12.71
N GLU A 209 10.52 -19.95 -12.42
CA GLU A 209 10.24 -21.36 -12.72
C GLU A 209 9.41 -22.02 -11.59
#